data_3251eca4776a6ce6bf18cf25c36386ba
#
_entry.id   3251eca4776a6ce6bf18cf25c36386ba
#
_cell.length_a   1.000
_cell.length_b   1.000
_cell.length_c   1.000
_cell.angle_alpha   90.00
_cell.angle_beta   90.00
_cell.angle_gamma   90.00
#
_symmetry.space_group_name_H-M   'P 1'
#
loop_
_entity.id
_entity.type
_entity.pdbx_description
1 polymer ?
#
loop_
_entity_poly.entity_id
_entity_poly.type
_entity_poly.pdbx_seq_one_letter_code
_entity_poly.pdbx_strand_id
1 'polypeptide(L)'
;NLLVSNGAARSDGTHYGWFENNESGMAWKLRFKNERMIKAETWKPSGEPCYWTKKGIGVVHFYNEDGTKWRIDFYKRGKIVSRKYQRKGSIHGPWTTWYENRQKSSEENYKNGKIHGIWTKWRIDGEKRGGKHYKEGQRHGVENTWYPSGQMAMESKWKDDQLISSVAWKPNGQKCPDTNVQD
;
A
#
# COMPACT_ATOMS: atom_id res chain seq x y z
N ASN A 1 -2.91 17.08 -13.41
CA ASN A 1 -1.80 16.23 -12.91
C ASN A 1 -1.69 16.36 -11.41
N LEU A 2 -2.51 15.60 -10.67
CA LEU A 2 -2.40 15.46 -9.22
C LEU A 2 -1.17 14.59 -8.91
N LEU A 3 0.01 15.17 -8.92
CA LEU A 3 1.22 14.58 -8.36
C LEU A 3 1.05 14.45 -6.84
N VAL A 4 0.45 13.36 -6.41
CA VAL A 4 0.50 12.95 -5.01
C VAL A 4 1.75 12.12 -4.85
N SER A 5 2.78 12.75 -4.30
CA SER A 5 4.05 12.11 -3.94
C SER A 5 3.82 10.82 -3.14
N ASN A 6 4.48 9.75 -3.56
CA ASN A 6 4.50 8.44 -2.92
C ASN A 6 5.00 8.55 -1.47
N GLY A 7 4.08 8.69 -0.49
CA GLY A 7 4.43 8.63 0.93
C GLY A 7 5.33 9.74 1.49
N ALA A 8 5.78 10.69 0.66
CA ALA A 8 6.59 11.81 1.12
C ALA A 8 5.83 12.70 2.11
N ALA A 9 6.54 13.21 3.10
CA ALA A 9 6.01 14.18 4.04
C ALA A 9 5.49 15.40 3.29
N ARG A 10 4.27 15.85 3.60
CA ARG A 10 3.76 17.13 3.10
C ARG A 10 4.32 18.25 3.94
N SER A 11 4.67 19.36 3.28
CA SER A 11 5.04 20.60 3.97
C SER A 11 3.91 21.06 4.91
N ASP A 12 4.27 21.79 5.95
CA ASP A 12 3.30 22.43 6.83
C ASP A 12 2.39 23.38 6.05
N GLY A 13 1.16 23.52 6.52
CA GLY A 13 0.17 24.36 5.87
C GLY A 13 -1.09 23.62 5.45
N THR A 14 -1.86 24.26 4.59
CA THR A 14 -3.11 23.73 4.06
C THR A 14 -2.96 23.43 2.57
N HIS A 15 -3.31 22.24 2.18
CA HIS A 15 -3.29 21.75 0.80
C HIS A 15 -4.71 21.51 0.33
N TYR A 16 -4.99 21.80 -0.94
CA TYR A 16 -6.31 21.73 -1.57
C TYR A 16 -6.27 20.88 -2.82
N GLY A 17 -7.40 20.31 -3.19
CA GLY A 17 -7.67 19.74 -4.50
C GLY A 17 -9.11 19.99 -4.89
N TRP A 18 -9.35 20.11 -6.19
CA TRP A 18 -10.62 20.49 -6.79
C TRP A 18 -11.06 19.41 -7.77
N PHE A 19 -12.35 19.35 -8.05
CA PHE A 19 -12.88 18.58 -9.18
C PHE A 19 -12.65 19.38 -10.47
N GLU A 20 -12.19 18.74 -11.53
CA GLU A 20 -11.77 19.42 -12.78
C GLU A 20 -12.94 20.13 -13.48
N ASN A 21 -14.13 19.53 -13.45
CA ASN A 21 -15.31 20.02 -14.17
C ASN A 21 -16.31 20.81 -13.30
N ASN A 22 -15.93 21.17 -12.08
CA ASN A 22 -16.81 21.92 -11.19
C ASN A 22 -16.09 23.20 -10.72
N GLU A 23 -16.47 24.33 -11.30
CA GLU A 23 -15.85 25.65 -11.05
C GLU A 23 -15.86 26.09 -9.58
N SER A 24 -16.66 25.44 -8.71
CA SER A 24 -16.77 25.75 -7.29
C SER A 24 -16.53 24.55 -6.37
N GLY A 25 -16.27 23.36 -6.93
CA GLY A 25 -16.26 22.10 -6.19
C GLY A 25 -14.92 21.73 -5.58
N MET A 26 -14.71 22.08 -4.30
CA MET A 26 -13.56 21.58 -3.54
C MET A 26 -13.67 20.07 -3.32
N ALA A 27 -12.65 19.31 -3.77
CA ALA A 27 -12.62 17.87 -3.62
C ALA A 27 -12.04 17.47 -2.24
N TRP A 28 -11.00 18.16 -1.80
CA TRP A 28 -10.39 17.89 -0.50
C TRP A 28 -9.57 19.07 0.01
N LYS A 29 -9.46 19.16 1.36
CA LYS A 29 -8.63 20.11 2.08
C LYS A 29 -7.91 19.38 3.21
N LEU A 30 -6.58 19.37 3.16
CA LEU A 30 -5.74 18.70 4.14
C LEU A 30 -4.85 19.73 4.84
N ARG A 31 -4.80 19.71 6.16
CA ARG A 31 -3.95 20.60 6.96
C ARG A 31 -2.88 19.81 7.69
N PHE A 32 -1.63 20.26 7.55
CA PHE A 32 -0.45 19.66 8.19
C PHE A 32 0.21 20.64 9.13
N LYS A 33 0.81 20.13 10.22
CA LYS A 33 1.67 20.83 11.14
C LYS A 33 2.76 19.88 11.61
N ASN A 34 4.04 20.32 11.57
CA ASN A 34 5.20 19.48 11.84
C ASN A 34 5.13 18.16 11.04
N GLU A 35 4.83 18.27 9.74
CA GLU A 35 4.67 17.15 8.80
C GLU A 35 3.59 16.11 9.18
N ARG A 36 2.75 16.42 10.17
CA ARG A 36 1.64 15.55 10.59
C ARG A 36 0.31 16.16 10.15
N MET A 37 -0.55 15.32 9.60
CA MET A 37 -1.90 15.75 9.28
C MET A 37 -2.68 16.00 10.58
N ILE A 38 -3.22 17.22 10.72
CA ILE A 38 -4.02 17.62 11.86
C ILE A 38 -5.50 17.69 11.54
N LYS A 39 -5.86 17.94 10.27
CA LYS A 39 -7.25 17.99 9.81
C LYS A 39 -7.33 17.52 8.35
N ALA A 40 -8.37 16.80 8.01
CA ALA A 40 -8.77 16.50 6.64
C ALA A 40 -10.25 16.78 6.47
N GLU A 41 -10.60 17.36 5.35
CA GLU A 41 -11.98 17.59 4.89
C GLU A 41 -12.03 17.13 3.44
N THR A 42 -13.01 16.31 3.09
CA THR A 42 -13.22 15.83 1.72
C THR A 42 -14.69 15.98 1.37
N TRP A 43 -14.98 16.15 0.10
CA TRP A 43 -16.34 16.30 -0.42
C TRP A 43 -16.55 15.36 -1.58
N LYS A 44 -17.80 14.94 -1.78
CA LYS A 44 -18.25 14.33 -3.03
C LYS A 44 -18.46 15.42 -4.09
N PRO A 45 -18.55 15.09 -5.38
CA PRO A 45 -18.88 16.06 -6.43
C PRO A 45 -20.22 16.76 -6.21
N SER A 46 -21.15 16.14 -5.47
CA SER A 46 -22.42 16.72 -5.04
C SER A 46 -22.30 17.85 -4.00
N GLY A 47 -21.08 18.12 -3.50
CA GLY A 47 -20.84 19.07 -2.39
C GLY A 47 -21.08 18.46 -1.01
N GLU A 48 -21.51 17.20 -0.91
CA GLU A 48 -21.72 16.53 0.38
C GLU A 48 -20.36 16.28 1.08
N PRO A 49 -20.18 16.74 2.33
CA PRO A 49 -18.95 16.53 3.06
C PRO A 49 -18.77 15.05 3.45
N CYS A 50 -17.56 14.54 3.24
CA CYS A 50 -17.20 13.15 3.52
C CYS A 50 -15.87 13.10 4.26
N TYR A 51 -15.84 13.65 5.47
CA TYR A 51 -14.59 13.75 6.21
C TYR A 51 -14.53 12.81 7.39
N TRP A 52 -13.26 12.40 7.69
CA TRP A 52 -12.97 11.95 9.05
C TRP A 52 -11.50 11.99 9.41
N THR A 53 -11.09 12.98 10.20
CA THR A 53 -9.94 12.86 11.09
C THR A 53 -10.21 13.61 12.37
N LYS A 54 -10.03 12.94 13.51
CA LYS A 54 -10.03 13.56 14.82
C LYS A 54 -8.68 13.32 15.48
N LYS A 55 -7.96 14.38 15.84
CA LYS A 55 -6.62 14.29 16.47
C LYS A 55 -5.61 13.45 15.65
N GLY A 56 -5.60 13.59 14.32
CA GLY A 56 -4.66 12.91 13.45
C GLY A 56 -4.91 11.39 13.28
N ILE A 57 -6.09 10.90 13.68
CA ILE A 57 -6.52 9.51 13.44
C ILE A 57 -7.74 9.55 12.55
N GLY A 58 -7.77 8.74 11.50
CA GLY A 58 -8.96 8.61 10.67
C GLY A 58 -8.70 8.10 9.27
N VAL A 59 -9.78 8.07 8.51
CA VAL A 59 -9.83 7.61 7.13
C VAL A 59 -10.21 8.78 6.25
N VAL A 60 -9.42 9.02 5.20
CA VAL A 60 -9.68 10.06 4.21
C VAL A 60 -10.06 9.40 2.90
N HIS A 61 -11.25 9.69 2.40
CA HIS A 61 -11.74 9.20 1.11
C HIS A 61 -11.54 10.28 0.05
N PHE A 62 -11.08 9.89 -1.11
CA PHE A 62 -10.95 10.74 -2.29
C PHE A 62 -11.86 10.22 -3.40
N TYR A 63 -12.58 11.12 -4.04
CA TYR A 63 -13.63 10.79 -5.02
C TYR A 63 -13.24 11.25 -6.41
N ASN A 64 -13.70 10.51 -7.42
CA ASN A 64 -13.76 10.93 -8.82
C ASN A 64 -14.96 11.85 -9.01
N GLU A 65 -15.06 12.49 -10.18
CA GLU A 65 -16.16 13.36 -10.57
C GLU A 65 -17.52 12.63 -10.63
N ASP A 66 -17.51 11.33 -10.89
CA ASP A 66 -18.70 10.46 -10.87
C ASP A 66 -19.16 10.06 -9.46
N GLY A 67 -18.50 10.56 -8.42
CA GLY A 67 -18.78 10.23 -7.02
C GLY A 67 -18.23 8.88 -6.56
N THR A 68 -17.54 8.13 -7.40
CA THR A 68 -16.88 6.89 -7.00
C THR A 68 -15.59 7.17 -6.25
N LYS A 69 -15.27 6.33 -5.25
CA LYS A 69 -14.00 6.44 -4.52
C LYS A 69 -12.86 5.91 -5.40
N TRP A 70 -11.76 6.68 -5.51
CA TRP A 70 -10.58 6.24 -6.23
C TRP A 70 -9.37 6.01 -5.31
N ARG A 71 -9.33 6.67 -4.12
CA ARG A 71 -8.25 6.49 -3.13
C ARG A 71 -8.79 6.57 -1.71
N ILE A 72 -8.22 5.76 -0.83
CA ILE A 72 -8.51 5.77 0.60
C ILE A 72 -7.18 5.78 1.34
N ASP A 73 -6.98 6.81 2.16
CA ASP A 73 -5.82 6.98 3.02
C ASP A 73 -6.21 6.79 4.49
N PHE A 74 -5.42 6.02 5.22
CA PHE A 74 -5.55 5.84 6.67
C PHE A 74 -4.42 6.58 7.37
N TYR A 75 -4.77 7.34 8.39
CA TYR A 75 -3.84 8.10 9.21
C TYR A 75 -3.89 7.65 10.66
N LYS A 76 -2.72 7.61 11.30
CA LYS A 76 -2.54 7.38 12.72
C LYS A 76 -1.52 8.37 13.26
N ARG A 77 -1.89 9.10 14.34
CA ARG A 77 -1.05 10.17 14.90
C ARG A 77 -0.58 11.21 13.86
N GLY A 78 -1.44 11.50 12.88
CA GLY A 78 -1.17 12.42 11.78
C GLY A 78 -0.21 11.92 10.70
N LYS A 79 0.28 10.69 10.81
CA LYS A 79 1.09 10.04 9.77
C LYS A 79 0.23 9.08 8.95
N ILE A 80 0.49 9.02 7.65
CA ILE A 80 -0.14 7.99 6.81
C ILE A 80 0.41 6.63 7.19
N VAL A 81 -0.48 5.67 7.39
CA VAL A 81 -0.12 4.27 7.71
C VAL A 81 -0.57 3.30 6.65
N SER A 82 -1.57 3.67 5.83
CA SER A 82 -2.01 2.85 4.71
C SER A 82 -2.65 3.71 3.63
N ARG A 83 -2.48 3.30 2.38
CA ARG A 83 -3.16 3.84 1.18
C ARG A 83 -3.55 2.72 0.27
N LYS A 84 -4.78 2.75 -0.21
CA LYS A 84 -5.28 1.86 -1.26
C LYS A 84 -6.03 2.64 -2.33
N TYR A 85 -5.99 2.10 -3.53
CA TYR A 85 -6.71 2.65 -4.68
C TYR A 85 -7.89 1.76 -5.04
N GLN A 86 -8.91 2.37 -5.63
CA GLN A 86 -10.13 1.69 -6.07
C GLN A 86 -10.48 2.08 -7.50
N ARG A 87 -11.10 1.16 -8.19
CA ARG A 87 -11.73 1.37 -9.50
C ARG A 87 -13.06 0.65 -9.51
N LYS A 88 -14.16 1.35 -9.84
CA LYS A 88 -15.51 0.79 -9.83
C LYS A 88 -15.86 0.06 -8.52
N GLY A 89 -15.50 0.65 -7.37
CA GLY A 89 -15.78 0.10 -6.04
C GLY A 89 -14.86 -1.04 -5.57
N SER A 90 -14.06 -1.63 -6.45
CA SER A 90 -13.10 -2.69 -6.10
C SER A 90 -11.69 -2.15 -5.91
N ILE A 91 -10.88 -2.77 -5.06
CA ILE A 91 -9.46 -2.44 -4.93
C ILE A 91 -8.78 -2.70 -6.29
N HIS A 92 -8.03 -1.72 -6.78
CA HIS A 92 -7.31 -1.79 -8.05
C HIS A 92 -6.05 -0.94 -8.00
N GLY A 93 -4.91 -1.51 -8.36
CA GLY A 93 -3.60 -0.88 -8.20
C GLY A 93 -2.95 -1.19 -6.85
N PRO A 94 -1.98 -0.38 -6.41
CA PRO A 94 -1.23 -0.67 -5.20
C PRO A 94 -2.03 -0.42 -3.93
N TRP A 95 -1.86 -1.32 -2.96
CA TRP A 95 -2.18 -1.09 -1.57
C TRP A 95 -0.87 -1.05 -0.79
N THR A 96 -0.50 0.14 -0.31
CA THR A 96 0.76 0.38 0.39
C THR A 96 0.51 0.65 1.87
N THR A 97 1.35 0.09 2.72
CA THR A 97 1.40 0.39 4.15
C THR A 97 2.79 0.92 4.53
N TRP A 98 2.85 1.70 5.62
CA TRP A 98 4.08 2.33 6.10
C TRP A 98 4.28 2.12 7.59
N TYR A 99 5.55 2.06 7.98
CA TYR A 99 6.00 2.16 9.35
C TYR A 99 5.86 3.60 9.88
N GLU A 100 5.99 3.77 11.20
CA GLU A 100 5.96 5.12 11.82
C GLU A 100 7.13 6.02 11.37
N ASN A 101 8.24 5.45 10.92
CA ASN A 101 9.38 6.18 10.33
C ASN A 101 9.17 6.55 8.85
N ARG A 102 7.98 6.28 8.27
CA ARG A 102 7.56 6.54 6.89
C ARG A 102 8.18 5.63 5.82
N GLN A 103 8.99 4.67 6.19
CA GLN A 103 9.42 3.64 5.24
C GLN A 103 8.27 2.70 4.93
N LYS A 104 8.22 2.18 3.70
CA LYS A 104 7.22 1.18 3.33
C LYS A 104 7.39 -0.06 4.21
N SER A 105 6.27 -0.62 4.68
CA SER A 105 6.24 -1.91 5.37
C SER A 105 5.71 -3.02 4.48
N SER A 106 4.75 -2.71 3.59
CA SER A 106 4.20 -3.65 2.63
C SER A 106 3.63 -2.91 1.41
N GLU A 107 3.70 -3.55 0.26
CA GLU A 107 3.00 -3.12 -0.95
C GLU A 107 2.46 -4.35 -1.67
N GLU A 108 1.16 -4.36 -1.87
CA GLU A 108 0.40 -5.38 -2.57
C GLU A 108 -0.20 -4.76 -3.82
N ASN A 109 -0.25 -5.50 -4.92
CA ASN A 109 -0.91 -5.04 -6.13
C ASN A 109 -2.22 -5.79 -6.33
N TYR A 110 -3.26 -5.06 -6.71
CA TYR A 110 -4.62 -5.58 -6.91
C TYR A 110 -5.12 -5.29 -8.31
N LYS A 111 -5.86 -6.24 -8.85
CA LYS A 111 -6.62 -6.10 -10.10
C LYS A 111 -8.04 -6.58 -9.85
N ASN A 112 -9.02 -5.65 -9.96
CA ASN A 112 -10.44 -5.94 -9.78
C ASN A 112 -10.76 -6.70 -8.46
N GLY A 113 -10.20 -6.23 -7.35
CA GLY A 113 -10.43 -6.80 -6.01
C GLY A 113 -9.56 -8.01 -5.66
N LYS A 114 -8.85 -8.59 -6.60
CA LYS A 114 -7.96 -9.73 -6.36
C LYS A 114 -6.50 -9.28 -6.35
N ILE A 115 -5.71 -9.84 -5.43
CA ILE A 115 -4.26 -9.62 -5.44
C ILE A 115 -3.68 -10.16 -6.76
N HIS A 116 -2.82 -9.36 -7.41
CA HIS A 116 -2.28 -9.66 -8.73
C HIS A 116 -0.92 -8.99 -8.92
N GLY A 117 0.10 -9.73 -9.35
CA GLY A 117 1.46 -9.21 -9.44
C GLY A 117 2.24 -9.43 -8.16
N ILE A 118 3.12 -8.50 -7.82
CA ILE A 118 4.06 -8.67 -6.71
C ILE A 118 3.48 -8.09 -5.43
N TRP A 119 3.57 -8.87 -4.34
CA TRP A 119 3.45 -8.41 -2.96
C TRP A 119 4.85 -8.36 -2.36
N THR A 120 5.30 -7.19 -1.93
CA THR A 120 6.61 -6.99 -1.28
C THR A 120 6.43 -6.55 0.17
N LYS A 121 7.26 -7.09 1.05
CA LYS A 121 7.39 -6.67 2.46
C LYS A 121 8.80 -6.13 2.71
N TRP A 122 8.88 -5.11 3.54
CA TRP A 122 10.13 -4.50 3.98
C TRP A 122 10.25 -4.56 5.51
N ARG A 123 11.46 -4.44 6.01
CA ARG A 123 11.77 -4.20 7.41
C ARG A 123 11.69 -2.70 7.71
N ILE A 124 11.74 -2.37 9.00
CA ILE A 124 11.69 -0.98 9.46
C ILE A 124 12.94 -0.16 9.08
N ASP A 125 14.03 -0.83 8.74
CA ASP A 125 15.28 -0.25 8.21
C ASP A 125 15.21 0.00 6.69
N GLY A 126 14.14 -0.45 6.01
CA GLY A 126 13.93 -0.31 4.58
C GLY A 126 14.41 -1.49 3.73
N GLU A 127 15.08 -2.45 4.34
CA GLU A 127 15.53 -3.66 3.64
C GLU A 127 14.36 -4.57 3.27
N LYS A 128 14.45 -5.23 2.13
CA LYS A 128 13.42 -6.21 1.71
C LYS A 128 13.45 -7.41 2.65
N ARG A 129 12.29 -7.75 3.19
CA ARG A 129 12.07 -8.95 4.00
C ARG A 129 11.59 -10.13 3.16
N GLY A 130 10.79 -9.89 2.14
CA GLY A 130 10.21 -10.93 1.31
C GLY A 130 9.37 -10.38 0.18
N GLY A 131 9.11 -11.24 -0.80
CA GLY A 131 8.22 -10.95 -1.92
C GLY A 131 7.53 -12.21 -2.40
N LYS A 132 6.31 -12.05 -2.87
CA LYS A 132 5.46 -13.13 -3.40
C LYS A 132 4.84 -12.67 -4.70
N HIS A 133 4.67 -13.59 -5.64
CA HIS A 133 3.93 -13.32 -6.87
C HIS A 133 2.54 -13.93 -6.80
N TYR A 134 1.56 -13.18 -7.30
CA TYR A 134 0.16 -13.57 -7.35
C TYR A 134 -0.42 -13.37 -8.74
N LYS A 135 -1.33 -14.26 -9.12
CA LYS A 135 -2.16 -14.16 -10.33
C LYS A 135 -3.60 -14.44 -9.96
N GLU A 136 -4.48 -13.44 -10.18
CA GLU A 136 -5.93 -13.53 -9.91
C GLU A 136 -6.27 -14.05 -8.49
N GLY A 137 -5.47 -13.69 -7.49
CA GLY A 137 -5.66 -14.07 -6.08
C GLY A 137 -4.87 -15.28 -5.62
N GLN A 138 -4.31 -16.07 -6.52
CA GLN A 138 -3.56 -17.28 -6.22
C GLN A 138 -2.04 -17.04 -6.28
N ARG A 139 -1.25 -17.71 -5.44
CA ARG A 139 0.22 -17.70 -5.52
C ARG A 139 0.66 -18.31 -6.85
N HIS A 140 1.44 -17.55 -7.59
CA HIS A 140 1.88 -17.95 -8.92
C HIS A 140 3.22 -17.29 -9.26
N GLY A 141 4.27 -18.06 -9.49
CA GLY A 141 5.63 -17.57 -9.69
C GLY A 141 6.49 -17.70 -8.44
N VAL A 142 7.43 -16.80 -8.25
CA VAL A 142 8.48 -16.92 -7.22
C VAL A 142 8.05 -16.22 -5.94
N GLU A 143 8.33 -16.88 -4.81
CA GLU A 143 8.29 -16.31 -3.46
C GLU A 143 9.71 -16.33 -2.88
N ASN A 144 10.21 -15.16 -2.45
CA ASN A 144 11.54 -15.00 -1.86
C ASN A 144 11.43 -14.42 -0.46
N THR A 145 12.28 -14.88 0.44
CA THR A 145 12.51 -14.27 1.75
C THR A 145 14.00 -14.07 2.01
N TRP A 146 14.33 -13.04 2.79
CA TRP A 146 15.71 -12.69 3.12
C TRP A 146 15.91 -12.57 4.63
N TYR A 147 17.08 -12.98 5.09
CA TYR A 147 17.56 -12.71 6.43
C TYR A 147 17.79 -11.21 6.66
N PRO A 148 17.89 -10.76 7.92
CA PRO A 148 18.31 -9.37 8.23
C PRO A 148 19.68 -9.00 7.67
N SER A 149 20.55 -9.97 7.43
CA SER A 149 21.86 -9.79 6.80
C SER A 149 21.79 -9.46 5.29
N GLY A 150 20.58 -9.50 4.66
CA GLY A 150 20.41 -9.37 3.22
C GLY A 150 20.62 -10.67 2.43
N GLN A 151 21.06 -11.74 3.09
CA GLN A 151 21.19 -13.05 2.45
C GLN A 151 19.84 -13.70 2.21
N MET A 152 19.72 -14.42 1.11
CA MET A 152 18.50 -15.19 0.80
C MET A 152 18.29 -16.28 1.84
N ALA A 153 17.07 -16.34 2.38
CA ALA A 153 16.67 -17.36 3.34
C ALA A 153 15.88 -18.49 2.67
N MET A 154 15.01 -18.14 1.73
CA MET A 154 14.19 -19.11 1.02
C MET A 154 13.77 -18.57 -0.36
N GLU A 155 13.74 -19.44 -1.34
CA GLU A 155 13.08 -19.28 -2.63
C GLU A 155 12.11 -20.42 -2.84
N SER A 156 10.87 -20.10 -3.20
CA SER A 156 9.85 -21.10 -3.56
C SER A 156 9.20 -20.74 -4.88
N LYS A 157 8.82 -21.74 -5.65
CA LYS A 157 8.06 -21.58 -6.89
C LYS A 157 6.65 -22.12 -6.70
N TRP A 158 5.69 -21.34 -7.12
CA TRP A 158 4.26 -21.60 -6.95
C TRP A 158 3.55 -21.57 -8.30
N LYS A 159 2.55 -22.42 -8.46
CA LYS A 159 1.60 -22.39 -9.58
C LYS A 159 0.20 -22.64 -9.04
N ASP A 160 -0.66 -21.64 -9.15
CA ASP A 160 -2.08 -21.72 -8.77
C ASP A 160 -2.28 -22.27 -7.35
N ASP A 161 -1.53 -21.68 -6.35
CA ASP A 161 -1.43 -22.08 -4.94
C ASP A 161 -0.74 -23.42 -4.65
N GLN A 162 -0.29 -24.15 -5.66
CA GLN A 162 0.49 -25.36 -5.48
C GLN A 162 1.99 -25.06 -5.40
N LEU A 163 2.67 -25.60 -4.40
CA LEU A 163 4.12 -25.50 -4.26
C LEU A 163 4.80 -26.44 -5.27
N ILE A 164 5.59 -25.87 -6.18
CA ILE A 164 6.32 -26.64 -7.21
C ILE A 164 7.71 -27.01 -6.71
N SER A 165 8.40 -26.08 -6.07
CA SER A 165 9.73 -26.30 -5.51
C SER A 165 10.03 -25.28 -4.42
N SER A 166 10.91 -25.66 -3.50
CA SER A 166 11.41 -24.76 -2.46
C SER A 166 12.85 -25.05 -2.17
N VAL A 167 13.65 -24.00 -1.99
CA VAL A 167 15.05 -24.07 -1.57
C VAL A 167 15.23 -23.11 -0.41
N ALA A 168 15.91 -23.56 0.64
CA ALA A 168 16.23 -22.76 1.81
C ALA A 168 17.74 -22.69 2.03
N TRP A 169 18.19 -21.59 2.64
CA TRP A 169 19.58 -21.37 3.01
C TRP A 169 19.67 -21.00 4.48
N LYS A 170 20.76 -21.41 5.12
CA LYS A 170 21.11 -20.97 6.46
C LYS A 170 21.61 -19.51 6.45
N PRO A 171 21.64 -18.81 7.59
CA PRO A 171 22.17 -17.44 7.66
C PRO A 171 23.63 -17.28 7.21
N ASN A 172 24.41 -18.37 7.21
CA ASN A 172 25.77 -18.39 6.69
C ASN A 172 25.87 -18.60 5.17
N GLY A 173 24.72 -18.65 4.47
CA GLY A 173 24.62 -18.87 3.01
C GLY A 173 24.69 -20.33 2.57
N GLN A 174 24.87 -21.27 3.48
CA GLN A 174 24.86 -22.69 3.15
C GLN A 174 23.45 -23.15 2.78
N LYS A 175 23.28 -23.82 1.64
CA LYS A 175 22.00 -24.43 1.25
C LYS A 175 21.59 -25.50 2.27
N CYS A 176 20.33 -25.47 2.69
CA CYS A 176 19.79 -26.54 3.50
C CYS A 176 19.65 -27.82 2.67
N PRO A 177 19.78 -29.02 3.28
CA PRO A 177 19.44 -30.25 2.58
C PRO A 177 18.02 -30.17 2.03
N ASP A 178 17.81 -30.71 0.83
CA ASP A 178 16.49 -30.80 0.24
C ASP A 178 15.60 -31.65 1.16
N THR A 179 14.65 -31.05 1.84
CA THR A 179 13.59 -31.80 2.49
C THR A 179 12.67 -32.26 1.36
N ASN A 180 12.88 -33.48 0.86
CA ASN A 180 11.95 -34.10 -0.05
C ASN A 180 10.56 -34.04 0.56
N VAL A 181 9.65 -33.29 -0.04
CA VAL A 181 8.23 -33.56 0.10
C VAL A 181 8.07 -34.90 -0.60
N GLN A 182 8.06 -35.97 0.20
CA GLN A 182 7.70 -37.30 -0.31
C GLN A 182 6.24 -37.23 -0.75
N ASP A 183 5.98 -37.84 -1.87
CA ASP A 183 4.73 -38.05 -2.58
C ASP A 183 3.53 -38.37 -1.69
#